data_5214df2ab397d54ee4c3f63f8f376ef9
#
_entry.id   5214df2ab397d54ee4c3f63f8f376ef9
#
_cell.length_a   1.000
_cell.length_b   1.000
_cell.length_c   1.000
_cell.angle_alpha   90.00
_cell.angle_beta   90.00
_cell.angle_gamma   90.00
#
_symmetry.space_group_name_H-M   'P 1'
#
loop_
_entity.id
_entity.type
_entity.pdbx_description
1 polymer ?
#
loop_
_entity_poly.entity_id
_entity_poly.type
_entity_poly.pdbx_seq_one_letter_code
_entity_poly.pdbx_strand_id
1 'polypeptide(L)'
;IRTGDVLNMNARALDKRGKVLNDVPISYSYTGQADYGTFGLPTSGLITDDGRFVAETAGMYTLSASSAGFSSQKRVKVVPRNVEKKIKLIGHGLITDVFTSDLWVWPGIGKHEGKDFAVTGTWGANGEAYFWDVTDPTDMKIIDTVTVDARTVNDVKISEDGKVGVITREGASNRKNGFVILDVSDPYDVKITAAYNDDMTGGVHNVYI
;
A
#
# COMPACT_ATOMS: atom_id res chain seq x y z
N ILE A 1 13.99 9.86 -20.70
CA ILE A 1 13.35 9.01 -19.67
C ILE A 1 11.86 8.89 -19.96
N ARG A 2 11.15 8.00 -19.28
CA ARG A 2 9.70 7.81 -19.40
C ARG A 2 9.00 8.37 -18.16
N THR A 3 7.73 8.62 -18.24
CA THR A 3 6.90 8.94 -17.06
C THR A 3 7.06 7.85 -16.00
N GLY A 4 7.27 8.26 -14.73
CA GLY A 4 7.51 7.37 -13.60
C GLY A 4 8.94 6.79 -13.49
N ASP A 5 9.86 7.08 -14.42
CA ASP A 5 11.27 6.76 -14.23
C ASP A 5 11.91 7.73 -13.23
N VAL A 6 12.71 7.21 -12.31
CA VAL A 6 13.52 8.03 -11.41
C VAL A 6 14.86 8.38 -12.07
N LEU A 7 15.12 9.68 -12.19
CA LEU A 7 16.40 10.21 -12.66
C LEU A 7 17.18 10.78 -11.49
N ASN A 8 18.37 10.27 -11.23
CA ASN A 8 19.28 10.84 -10.22
C ASN A 8 20.10 11.99 -10.82
N MET A 9 20.01 13.16 -10.19
CA MET A 9 20.82 14.33 -10.51
C MET A 9 22.07 14.30 -9.64
N ASN A 10 23.22 13.97 -10.24
CA ASN A 10 24.51 13.94 -9.53
C ASN A 10 25.23 15.30 -9.67
N ALA A 11 24.64 16.38 -9.16
CA ALA A 11 25.31 17.68 -9.16
C ALA A 11 26.46 17.72 -8.14
N ARG A 12 27.51 18.48 -8.48
CA ARG A 12 28.69 18.69 -7.62
C ARG A 12 29.04 20.17 -7.62
N ALA A 13 29.28 20.72 -6.43
CA ALA A 13 29.89 22.04 -6.31
C ALA A 13 31.41 21.93 -6.50
N LEU A 14 31.98 22.79 -7.33
CA LEU A 14 33.40 22.81 -7.61
C LEU A 14 33.97 24.19 -7.24
N ASP A 15 35.20 24.21 -6.72
CA ASP A 15 35.97 25.45 -6.59
C ASP A 15 36.51 25.91 -7.96
N LYS A 16 37.16 27.10 -7.99
CA LYS A 16 37.76 27.67 -9.19
C LYS A 16 38.87 26.84 -9.84
N ARG A 17 39.37 25.83 -9.13
CA ARG A 17 40.39 24.88 -9.63
C ARG A 17 39.80 23.54 -10.04
N GLY A 18 38.45 23.39 -9.96
CA GLY A 18 37.74 22.16 -10.31
C GLY A 18 37.72 21.09 -9.22
N LYS A 19 38.16 21.44 -7.97
CA LYS A 19 38.08 20.53 -6.84
C LYS A 19 36.64 20.48 -6.29
N VAL A 20 36.14 19.28 -6.00
CA VAL A 20 34.82 19.08 -5.40
C VAL A 20 34.78 19.63 -3.98
N LEU A 21 33.74 20.40 -3.71
CA LEU A 21 33.38 20.93 -2.39
C LEU A 21 32.29 20.04 -1.80
N ASN A 22 32.61 19.27 -0.76
CA ASN A 22 31.68 18.27 -0.21
C ASN A 22 30.64 18.86 0.76
N ASP A 23 30.95 19.99 1.41
CA ASP A 23 30.13 20.55 2.49
C ASP A 23 29.29 21.77 2.03
N VAL A 24 29.05 21.87 0.74
CA VAL A 24 28.27 22.98 0.17
C VAL A 24 26.88 22.44 -0.19
N PRO A 25 25.79 22.97 0.39
CA PRO A 25 24.44 22.51 0.09
C PRO A 25 24.06 22.78 -1.37
N ILE A 26 23.43 21.81 -1.98
CA ILE A 26 22.89 21.90 -3.34
C ILE A 26 21.35 21.80 -3.25
N SER A 27 20.67 22.78 -3.82
CA SER A 27 19.22 22.78 -3.95
C SER A 27 18.82 22.37 -5.36
N TYR A 28 17.79 21.55 -5.46
CA TYR A 28 17.28 21.08 -6.74
C TYR A 28 15.89 21.64 -7.00
N SER A 29 15.62 21.93 -8.26
CA SER A 29 14.30 22.37 -8.74
C SER A 29 14.07 21.93 -10.16
N TYR A 30 12.82 21.99 -10.61
CA TYR A 30 12.50 21.74 -12.01
C TYR A 30 11.43 22.74 -12.51
N THR A 31 11.43 22.93 -13.82
CA THR A 31 10.31 23.49 -14.57
C THR A 31 9.97 22.54 -15.70
N GLY A 32 8.73 22.58 -16.18
CA GLY A 32 8.33 21.68 -17.25
C GLY A 32 7.35 22.34 -18.22
N GLN A 33 7.33 21.82 -19.44
CA GLN A 33 6.36 22.12 -20.47
C GLN A 33 5.79 20.79 -20.97
N ALA A 34 4.48 20.59 -20.80
CA ALA A 34 3.79 19.39 -21.27
C ALA A 34 3.85 19.28 -22.80
N ASP A 35 3.87 18.07 -23.31
CA ASP A 35 3.73 17.81 -24.74
C ASP A 35 2.34 18.24 -25.24
N TYR A 36 2.24 18.59 -26.52
CA TYR A 36 1.00 19.05 -27.14
C TYR A 36 -0.16 18.05 -26.99
N GLY A 37 0.15 16.72 -27.00
CA GLY A 37 -0.83 15.65 -26.79
C GLY A 37 -1.38 15.55 -25.36
N THR A 38 -0.79 16.29 -24.42
CA THR A 38 -1.25 16.39 -23.01
C THR A 38 -1.87 17.77 -22.73
N PHE A 39 -2.43 18.40 -23.73
CA PHE A 39 -3.05 19.71 -23.65
C PHE A 39 -4.08 19.80 -22.51
N GLY A 40 -3.97 20.83 -21.70
CA GLY A 40 -4.84 21.02 -20.53
C GLY A 40 -4.34 20.37 -19.25
N LEU A 41 -3.33 19.51 -19.32
CA LEU A 41 -2.69 18.95 -18.12
C LEU A 41 -1.44 19.77 -17.76
N PRO A 42 -1.32 20.29 -16.52
CA PRO A 42 -0.08 20.91 -16.08
C PRO A 42 1.05 19.87 -16.08
N THR A 43 2.28 20.31 -16.27
CA THR A 43 3.42 19.45 -16.00
C THR A 43 3.40 19.05 -14.52
N SER A 44 3.46 17.75 -14.25
CA SER A 44 3.50 17.19 -12.90
C SER A 44 4.74 16.35 -12.72
N GLY A 45 5.36 16.48 -11.56
CA GLY A 45 6.54 15.73 -11.18
C GLY A 45 6.95 16.05 -9.74
N LEU A 46 7.96 15.35 -9.27
CA LEU A 46 8.55 15.55 -7.97
C LEU A 46 10.08 15.60 -8.12
N ILE A 47 10.72 16.48 -7.36
CA ILE A 47 12.16 16.46 -7.16
C ILE A 47 12.44 16.49 -5.65
N THR A 48 13.33 15.60 -5.20
CA THR A 48 13.68 15.49 -3.78
C THR A 48 14.98 16.27 -3.48
N ASP A 49 15.23 16.57 -2.20
CA ASP A 49 16.41 17.31 -1.75
C ASP A 49 17.72 16.57 -2.05
N ASP A 50 17.70 15.25 -2.21
CA ASP A 50 18.83 14.44 -2.65
C ASP A 50 18.99 14.36 -4.18
N GLY A 51 18.17 15.09 -4.95
CA GLY A 51 18.28 15.22 -6.39
C GLY A 51 17.65 14.08 -7.20
N ARG A 52 16.70 13.33 -6.64
CA ARG A 52 15.89 12.38 -7.42
C ARG A 52 14.71 13.09 -8.05
N PHE A 53 14.58 12.98 -9.36
CA PHE A 53 13.49 13.54 -10.14
C PHE A 53 12.63 12.43 -10.75
N VAL A 54 11.31 12.60 -10.68
CA VAL A 54 10.33 11.78 -11.40
C VAL A 54 9.29 12.70 -12.03
N ALA A 55 8.87 12.39 -13.24
CA ALA A 55 7.79 13.12 -13.92
C ALA A 55 6.59 12.20 -14.17
N GLU A 56 5.40 12.71 -13.94
CA GLU A 56 4.12 12.04 -14.18
C GLU A 56 3.56 12.39 -15.57
N THR A 57 3.88 13.57 -16.07
CA THR A 57 3.40 14.07 -17.36
C THR A 57 4.53 14.07 -18.39
N ALA A 58 4.24 13.57 -19.59
CA ALA A 58 5.17 13.65 -20.72
C ALA A 58 5.40 15.12 -21.14
N GLY A 59 6.65 15.45 -21.46
CA GLY A 59 7.00 16.81 -21.80
C GLY A 59 8.50 17.07 -21.79
N MET A 60 8.86 18.33 -21.93
CA MET A 60 10.23 18.82 -21.80
C MET A 60 10.40 19.44 -20.42
N TYR A 61 11.37 18.94 -19.67
CA TYR A 61 11.70 19.43 -18.33
C TYR A 61 13.09 20.06 -18.31
N THR A 62 13.23 21.12 -17.55
CA THR A 62 14.52 21.74 -17.21
C THR A 62 14.76 21.47 -15.73
N LEU A 63 15.76 20.65 -15.44
CA LEU A 63 16.20 20.35 -14.09
C LEU A 63 17.33 21.31 -13.73
N SER A 64 17.27 21.92 -12.55
CA SER A 64 18.23 22.89 -12.06
C SER A 64 18.84 22.42 -10.75
N ALA A 65 20.15 22.54 -10.62
CA ALA A 65 20.87 22.42 -9.38
C ALA A 65 21.53 23.77 -9.06
N SER A 66 21.35 24.27 -7.86
CA SER A 66 21.88 25.58 -7.44
C SER A 66 22.60 25.49 -6.10
N SER A 67 23.65 26.29 -5.95
CA SER A 67 24.45 26.38 -4.74
C SER A 67 25.19 27.73 -4.71
N ALA A 68 25.15 28.44 -3.57
CA ALA A 68 25.88 29.69 -3.33
C ALA A 68 25.77 30.74 -4.47
N GLY A 69 24.58 30.85 -5.08
CA GLY A 69 24.31 31.81 -6.18
C GLY A 69 24.71 31.33 -7.58
N PHE A 70 25.29 30.13 -7.70
CA PHE A 70 25.57 29.49 -8.98
C PHE A 70 24.50 28.45 -9.29
N SER A 71 24.23 28.23 -10.58
CA SER A 71 23.30 27.20 -11.02
C SER A 71 23.80 26.45 -12.26
N SER A 72 23.38 25.21 -12.38
CA SER A 72 23.56 24.40 -13.57
C SER A 72 22.22 23.77 -13.96
N GLN A 73 21.98 23.66 -15.27
CA GLN A 73 20.72 23.18 -15.78
C GLN A 73 20.91 22.04 -16.78
N LYS A 74 19.95 21.11 -16.79
CA LYS A 74 19.87 20.03 -17.76
C LYS A 74 18.46 19.89 -18.29
N ARG A 75 18.31 19.88 -19.62
CA ARG A 75 17.03 19.60 -20.26
C ARG A 75 16.83 18.09 -20.39
N VAL A 76 15.65 17.61 -20.06
CA VAL A 76 15.30 16.19 -20.09
C VAL A 76 13.96 16.05 -20.83
N LYS A 77 13.94 15.24 -21.89
CA LYS A 77 12.70 14.82 -22.54
C LYS A 77 12.13 13.64 -21.76
N VAL A 78 10.88 13.79 -21.31
CA VAL A 78 10.08 12.74 -20.71
C VAL A 78 9.04 12.30 -21.74
N VAL A 79 9.04 11.02 -22.08
CA VAL A 79 8.06 10.43 -23.00
C VAL A 79 7.06 9.57 -22.25
N PRO A 80 5.85 9.35 -22.76
CA PRO A 80 4.88 8.47 -22.12
C PRO A 80 5.46 7.06 -21.93
N ARG A 81 5.14 6.44 -20.82
CA ARG A 81 5.54 5.04 -20.58
C ARG A 81 4.81 4.07 -21.50
N ASN A 82 3.55 4.36 -21.84
CA ASN A 82 2.71 3.53 -22.72
C ASN A 82 2.78 2.03 -22.42
N VAL A 83 2.66 1.68 -21.14
CA VAL A 83 2.65 0.29 -20.71
C VAL A 83 1.19 -0.12 -20.53
N GLU A 84 0.69 -0.94 -21.43
CA GLU A 84 -0.56 -1.66 -21.22
C GLU A 84 -0.25 -2.97 -20.50
N LYS A 85 -0.87 -3.17 -19.34
CA LYS A 85 -0.89 -4.47 -18.65
C LYS A 85 -2.31 -5.00 -18.68
N LYS A 86 -2.47 -6.20 -19.18
CA LYS A 86 -3.75 -6.92 -19.11
C LYS A 86 -3.77 -7.71 -17.82
N ILE A 87 -4.80 -7.49 -17.01
CA ILE A 87 -5.10 -8.30 -15.83
C ILE A 87 -6.11 -9.34 -16.28
N LYS A 88 -5.82 -10.60 -15.97
CA LYS A 88 -6.75 -11.72 -16.17
C LYS A 88 -7.28 -12.14 -14.80
N LEU A 89 -8.59 -12.17 -14.65
CA LEU A 89 -9.21 -12.81 -13.51
C LEU A 89 -8.95 -14.32 -13.60
N ILE A 90 -8.32 -14.90 -12.60
CA ILE A 90 -7.97 -16.33 -12.54
C ILE A 90 -8.88 -17.11 -11.59
N GLY A 91 -9.48 -16.46 -10.61
CA GLY A 91 -10.41 -17.07 -9.68
C GLY A 91 -11.22 -16.02 -8.93
N HIS A 92 -12.26 -16.46 -8.27
CA HIS A 92 -13.14 -15.61 -7.47
C HIS A 92 -13.68 -16.40 -6.27
N GLY A 93 -13.27 -16.06 -5.05
CA GLY A 93 -13.91 -16.53 -3.83
C GLY A 93 -15.18 -15.72 -3.57
N LEU A 94 -16.34 -16.38 -3.61
CA LEU A 94 -17.63 -15.69 -3.56
C LEU A 94 -18.30 -15.86 -2.20
N ILE A 95 -18.70 -14.74 -1.59
CA ILE A 95 -19.70 -14.64 -0.52
C ILE A 95 -20.86 -13.85 -1.12
N THR A 96 -22.07 -14.41 -1.07
CA THR A 96 -23.22 -13.90 -1.84
C THR A 96 -24.19 -13.06 -1.02
N ASP A 97 -24.18 -13.20 0.29
CA ASP A 97 -25.21 -12.67 1.20
C ASP A 97 -24.76 -11.43 1.98
N VAL A 98 -23.46 -11.16 2.01
CA VAL A 98 -22.89 -9.99 2.69
C VAL A 98 -21.78 -9.34 1.87
N PHE A 99 -21.47 -8.07 2.17
CA PHE A 99 -20.37 -7.36 1.53
C PHE A 99 -19.05 -7.67 2.24
N THR A 100 -17.99 -7.89 1.46
CA THR A 100 -16.61 -7.95 1.97
C THR A 100 -16.13 -6.52 2.29
N SER A 101 -15.45 -6.35 3.42
CA SER A 101 -14.88 -5.07 3.84
C SER A 101 -13.38 -4.95 3.53
N ASP A 102 -12.58 -5.82 4.12
CA ASP A 102 -11.11 -5.83 3.97
C ASP A 102 -10.59 -7.23 3.66
N LEU A 103 -9.33 -7.31 3.26
CA LEU A 103 -8.63 -8.53 2.90
C LEU A 103 -7.18 -8.49 3.40
N TRP A 104 -6.72 -9.59 4.02
CA TRP A 104 -5.31 -9.82 4.27
C TRP A 104 -4.90 -11.21 3.77
N VAL A 105 -3.68 -11.32 3.22
CA VAL A 105 -3.15 -12.59 2.70
C VAL A 105 -1.83 -12.88 3.40
N TRP A 106 -1.58 -14.15 3.77
CA TRP A 106 -0.33 -14.56 4.39
C TRP A 106 0.06 -15.98 3.98
N PRO A 107 1.37 -16.32 3.99
CA PRO A 107 1.84 -17.67 3.76
C PRO A 107 1.59 -18.57 4.98
N GLY A 108 1.31 -19.82 4.74
CA GLY A 108 1.18 -20.83 5.81
C GLY A 108 2.52 -21.10 6.50
N ILE A 109 2.44 -21.44 7.78
CA ILE A 109 3.59 -21.74 8.64
C ILE A 109 3.54 -23.18 9.16
N GLY A 110 4.69 -23.74 9.58
CA GLY A 110 4.81 -25.05 10.19
C GLY A 110 4.20 -26.16 9.33
N LYS A 111 3.15 -26.83 9.84
CA LYS A 111 2.44 -27.91 9.11
C LYS A 111 1.73 -27.43 7.84
N HIS A 112 1.58 -26.12 7.68
CA HIS A 112 0.91 -25.49 6.54
C HIS A 112 1.88 -24.80 5.58
N GLU A 113 3.18 -24.97 5.74
CA GLU A 113 4.20 -24.43 4.85
C GLU A 113 3.92 -24.81 3.37
N GLY A 114 4.04 -23.85 2.47
CA GLY A 114 3.73 -24.01 1.05
C GLY A 114 2.28 -23.81 0.68
N LYS A 115 1.42 -23.45 1.63
CA LYS A 115 0.06 -22.98 1.39
C LYS A 115 -0.03 -21.46 1.53
N ASP A 116 -1.02 -20.89 0.88
CA ASP A 116 -1.38 -19.48 1.03
C ASP A 116 -2.80 -19.36 1.59
N PHE A 117 -2.97 -18.42 2.52
CA PHE A 117 -4.23 -18.18 3.19
C PHE A 117 -4.66 -16.73 3.03
N ALA A 118 -5.96 -16.50 3.16
CA ALA A 118 -6.53 -15.16 3.23
C ALA A 118 -7.56 -15.06 4.35
N VAL A 119 -7.77 -13.87 4.87
CA VAL A 119 -8.90 -13.54 5.74
C VAL A 119 -9.63 -12.35 5.13
N THR A 120 -10.97 -12.41 5.14
CA THR A 120 -11.82 -11.29 4.73
C THR A 120 -12.75 -10.90 5.85
N GLY A 121 -12.87 -9.58 6.08
CA GLY A 121 -13.90 -9.04 6.95
C GLY A 121 -15.23 -8.87 6.22
N THR A 122 -16.27 -8.44 6.94
CA THR A 122 -17.62 -8.23 6.40
C THR A 122 -18.17 -6.86 6.78
N TRP A 123 -19.01 -6.30 5.92
CA TRP A 123 -19.67 -5.01 6.15
C TRP A 123 -21.18 -5.14 6.11
N GLY A 124 -21.85 -4.59 7.14
CA GLY A 124 -23.29 -4.65 7.24
C GLY A 124 -23.85 -6.07 7.41
N ALA A 125 -23.12 -6.91 8.14
CA ALA A 125 -23.37 -8.35 8.33
C ALA A 125 -23.57 -8.68 9.82
N ASN A 126 -23.24 -9.90 10.23
CA ASN A 126 -23.38 -10.37 11.61
C ASN A 126 -22.04 -10.54 12.33
N GLY A 127 -21.00 -9.83 11.88
CA GLY A 127 -19.69 -9.84 12.49
C GLY A 127 -18.80 -11.03 12.10
N GLU A 128 -19.01 -11.61 10.92
CA GLU A 128 -18.19 -12.69 10.41
C GLU A 128 -16.87 -12.19 9.85
N ALA A 129 -15.80 -12.95 10.10
CA ALA A 129 -14.55 -12.93 9.36
C ALA A 129 -14.33 -14.32 8.76
N TYR A 130 -14.14 -14.39 7.45
CA TYR A 130 -13.96 -15.66 6.73
C TYR A 130 -12.50 -15.92 6.46
N PHE A 131 -12.03 -17.12 6.81
CA PHE A 131 -10.68 -17.61 6.54
C PHE A 131 -10.71 -18.53 5.32
N TRP A 132 -9.73 -18.36 4.44
CA TRP A 132 -9.69 -19.02 3.14
C TRP A 132 -8.36 -19.74 2.92
N ASP A 133 -8.40 -20.94 2.33
CA ASP A 133 -7.26 -21.52 1.61
C ASP A 133 -7.29 -20.98 0.17
N VAL A 134 -6.28 -20.18 -0.19
CA VAL A 134 -6.13 -19.56 -1.50
C VAL A 134 -4.91 -20.09 -2.25
N THR A 135 -4.37 -21.21 -1.81
CA THR A 135 -3.21 -21.89 -2.40
C THR A 135 -3.42 -22.15 -3.89
N ASP A 136 -4.63 -22.61 -4.26
CA ASP A 136 -5.06 -22.64 -5.66
C ASP A 136 -6.04 -21.47 -5.90
N PRO A 137 -5.59 -20.39 -6.57
CA PRO A 137 -6.45 -19.23 -6.80
C PRO A 137 -7.63 -19.51 -7.75
N THR A 138 -7.68 -20.68 -8.41
CA THR A 138 -8.81 -21.13 -9.23
C THR A 138 -9.87 -21.92 -8.44
N ASP A 139 -9.53 -22.35 -7.20
CA ASP A 139 -10.39 -23.16 -6.32
C ASP A 139 -10.26 -22.69 -4.86
N MET A 140 -10.47 -21.39 -4.61
CA MET A 140 -10.43 -20.81 -3.26
C MET A 140 -11.56 -21.36 -2.39
N LYS A 141 -11.25 -21.73 -1.13
CA LYS A 141 -12.20 -22.34 -0.20
C LYS A 141 -12.22 -21.63 1.14
N ILE A 142 -13.42 -21.38 1.66
CA ILE A 142 -13.58 -20.99 3.07
C ILE A 142 -13.23 -22.23 3.91
N ILE A 143 -12.32 -22.05 4.86
CA ILE A 143 -11.80 -23.12 5.74
C ILE A 143 -12.21 -22.92 7.18
N ASP A 144 -12.48 -21.68 7.60
CA ASP A 144 -12.99 -21.34 8.92
C ASP A 144 -13.76 -20.02 8.90
N THR A 145 -14.55 -19.79 9.94
CA THR A 145 -15.31 -18.54 10.13
C THR A 145 -15.32 -18.15 11.59
N VAL A 146 -14.82 -16.97 11.91
CA VAL A 146 -14.91 -16.39 13.24
C VAL A 146 -16.05 -15.39 13.26
N THR A 147 -16.95 -15.50 14.23
CA THR A 147 -18.06 -14.55 14.41
C THR A 147 -17.90 -13.80 15.73
N VAL A 148 -18.04 -12.49 15.67
CA VAL A 148 -18.01 -11.58 16.83
C VAL A 148 -19.27 -10.74 16.88
N ASP A 149 -19.60 -10.22 18.06
CA ASP A 149 -20.74 -9.26 18.18
C ASP A 149 -20.36 -7.92 17.52
N ALA A 150 -20.63 -7.83 16.23
CA ALA A 150 -20.38 -6.65 15.41
C ALA A 150 -21.33 -6.63 14.21
N ARG A 151 -21.67 -5.45 13.72
CA ARG A 151 -22.30 -5.26 12.41
C ARG A 151 -21.26 -5.32 11.29
N THR A 152 -20.04 -4.90 11.60
CA THR A 152 -18.95 -4.79 10.61
C THR A 152 -17.64 -5.23 11.24
N VAL A 153 -16.96 -6.15 10.59
CA VAL A 153 -15.54 -6.44 10.78
C VAL A 153 -14.83 -5.67 9.66
N ASN A 154 -14.44 -4.41 9.95
CA ASN A 154 -13.99 -3.50 8.91
C ASN A 154 -12.57 -3.76 8.43
N ASP A 155 -11.66 -4.06 9.36
CA ASP A 155 -10.25 -4.28 9.07
C ASP A 155 -9.78 -5.62 9.65
N VAL A 156 -8.93 -6.31 8.91
CA VAL A 156 -8.35 -7.61 9.25
C VAL A 156 -6.86 -7.61 8.97
N LYS A 157 -6.06 -8.03 9.93
CA LYS A 157 -4.59 -8.11 9.78
C LYS A 157 -4.06 -9.40 10.40
N ILE A 158 -3.03 -9.94 9.77
CA ILE A 158 -2.26 -11.07 10.32
C ILE A 158 -0.82 -10.61 10.52
N SER A 159 -0.23 -11.00 11.63
CA SER A 159 1.18 -10.72 11.94
C SER A 159 2.13 -11.33 10.90
N GLU A 160 3.30 -10.74 10.75
CA GLU A 160 4.32 -11.20 9.79
C GLU A 160 4.72 -12.66 9.99
N ASP A 161 4.70 -13.14 11.25
CA ASP A 161 5.01 -14.54 11.59
C ASP A 161 3.83 -15.51 11.41
N GLY A 162 2.67 -15.03 10.95
CA GLY A 162 1.49 -15.84 10.63
C GLY A 162 0.79 -16.48 11.84
N LYS A 163 1.00 -15.96 13.08
CA LYS A 163 0.43 -16.57 14.29
C LYS A 163 -0.69 -15.77 14.92
N VAL A 164 -0.63 -14.46 14.85
CA VAL A 164 -1.59 -13.54 15.48
C VAL A 164 -2.42 -12.86 14.42
N GLY A 165 -3.73 -12.90 14.59
CA GLY A 165 -4.67 -12.09 13.80
C GLY A 165 -5.32 -11.02 14.67
N VAL A 166 -5.70 -9.90 14.03
CA VAL A 166 -6.56 -8.89 14.64
C VAL A 166 -7.69 -8.56 13.68
N ILE A 167 -8.91 -8.54 14.21
CA ILE A 167 -10.11 -8.09 13.50
C ILE A 167 -10.77 -6.97 14.26
N THR A 168 -11.27 -5.95 13.56
CA THR A 168 -11.99 -4.84 14.18
C THR A 168 -13.44 -5.19 14.44
N ARG A 169 -14.05 -4.50 15.38
CA ARG A 169 -15.45 -4.64 15.83
C ARG A 169 -16.17 -3.33 15.76
N GLU A 170 -17.07 -3.16 14.81
CA GLU A 170 -17.91 -1.97 14.69
C GLU A 170 -19.39 -2.32 14.74
N GLY A 171 -20.17 -1.45 15.43
CA GLY A 171 -21.60 -1.62 15.55
C GLY A 171 -22.01 -2.82 16.42
N ALA A 172 -21.24 -3.10 17.49
CA ALA A 172 -21.56 -4.10 18.48
C ALA A 172 -22.90 -3.82 19.15
N SER A 173 -23.67 -4.87 19.47
CA SER A 173 -25.03 -4.77 20.06
C SER A 173 -25.04 -4.01 21.38
N ASN A 174 -23.98 -4.16 22.17
CA ASN A 174 -23.77 -3.52 23.47
C ASN A 174 -23.07 -2.16 23.37
N ARG A 175 -22.79 -1.64 22.16
CA ARG A 175 -22.03 -0.42 21.86
C ARG A 175 -20.59 -0.40 22.40
N LYS A 176 -20.04 -1.56 22.76
CA LYS A 176 -18.63 -1.73 23.12
C LYS A 176 -17.89 -2.26 21.90
N ASN A 177 -17.52 -1.34 21.04
CA ASN A 177 -16.73 -1.63 19.85
C ASN A 177 -15.27 -1.95 20.23
N GLY A 178 -14.36 -2.06 19.28
CA GLY A 178 -12.95 -2.32 19.55
C GLY A 178 -12.35 -3.31 18.55
N PHE A 179 -11.55 -4.23 19.06
CA PHE A 179 -10.92 -5.27 18.24
C PHE A 179 -10.81 -6.58 18.99
N VAL A 180 -10.59 -7.65 18.23
CA VAL A 180 -10.44 -9.03 18.73
C VAL A 180 -9.11 -9.57 18.24
N ILE A 181 -8.39 -10.24 19.15
CA ILE A 181 -7.11 -10.90 18.86
C ILE A 181 -7.38 -12.38 18.65
N LEU A 182 -6.78 -12.93 17.60
CA LEU A 182 -6.95 -14.30 17.15
C LEU A 182 -5.60 -15.05 17.21
N ASP A 183 -5.62 -16.32 17.55
CA ASP A 183 -4.58 -17.26 17.20
C ASP A 183 -4.93 -17.86 15.84
N VAL A 184 -4.08 -17.61 14.84
CA VAL A 184 -4.23 -18.08 13.46
C VAL A 184 -3.14 -19.06 13.06
N SER A 185 -2.40 -19.60 14.03
CA SER A 185 -1.34 -20.61 13.79
C SER A 185 -1.88 -21.84 13.07
N ASP A 186 -3.16 -22.16 13.25
CA ASP A 186 -3.91 -23.12 12.43
C ASP A 186 -5.06 -22.39 11.71
N PRO A 187 -4.92 -22.03 10.44
CA PRO A 187 -5.97 -21.32 9.70
C PRO A 187 -7.28 -22.10 9.52
N TYR A 188 -7.26 -23.42 9.77
CA TYR A 188 -8.44 -24.29 9.74
C TYR A 188 -9.17 -24.38 11.08
N ASP A 189 -8.63 -23.79 12.14
CA ASP A 189 -9.19 -23.81 13.49
C ASP A 189 -8.77 -22.55 14.26
N VAL A 190 -9.24 -21.39 13.82
CA VAL A 190 -8.89 -20.08 14.35
C VAL A 190 -9.54 -19.87 15.72
N LYS A 191 -8.78 -19.37 16.70
CA LYS A 191 -9.26 -19.15 18.06
C LYS A 191 -9.25 -17.68 18.44
N ILE A 192 -10.33 -17.23 19.05
CA ILE A 192 -10.35 -15.94 19.75
C ILE A 192 -9.54 -16.09 21.03
N THR A 193 -8.48 -15.29 21.18
CA THR A 193 -7.61 -15.32 22.36
C THR A 193 -7.87 -14.15 23.30
N ALA A 194 -8.27 -13.00 22.79
CA ALA A 194 -8.61 -11.82 23.56
C ALA A 194 -9.55 -10.89 22.79
N ALA A 195 -10.23 -10.01 23.51
CA ALA A 195 -11.00 -8.91 22.96
C ALA A 195 -10.74 -7.66 23.79
N TYR A 196 -10.53 -6.52 23.13
CA TYR A 196 -10.37 -5.23 23.76
C TYR A 196 -11.47 -4.28 23.29
N ASN A 197 -12.21 -3.69 24.25
CA ASN A 197 -13.32 -2.81 23.96
C ASN A 197 -13.47 -1.65 24.98
N ASP A 198 -12.46 -1.42 25.82
CA ASP A 198 -12.50 -0.35 26.81
C ASP A 198 -12.26 0.99 26.12
N ASP A 199 -13.14 1.97 26.42
CA ASP A 199 -13.09 3.34 25.89
C ASP A 199 -13.15 3.48 24.36
N MET A 200 -13.60 2.42 23.64
CA MET A 200 -13.67 2.39 22.17
C MET A 200 -15.12 2.46 21.65
N THR A 201 -15.96 3.28 22.23
CA THR A 201 -17.38 3.40 21.85
C THR A 201 -17.60 3.87 20.41
N GLY A 202 -16.65 4.64 19.84
CA GLY A 202 -16.68 5.11 18.46
C GLY A 202 -16.32 4.04 17.41
N GLY A 203 -15.78 2.90 17.84
CA GLY A 203 -15.27 1.84 16.97
C GLY A 203 -13.80 2.01 16.62
N VAL A 204 -13.21 0.94 16.09
CA VAL A 204 -11.86 0.92 15.52
C VAL A 204 -12.01 0.60 14.04
N HIS A 205 -11.67 1.55 13.20
CA HIS A 205 -11.84 1.41 11.74
C HIS A 205 -10.69 0.63 11.12
N ASN A 206 -9.45 0.94 11.51
CA ASN A 206 -8.25 0.28 11.01
C ASN A 206 -7.32 -0.13 12.15
N VAL A 207 -6.57 -1.19 11.93
CA VAL A 207 -5.50 -1.70 12.81
C VAL A 207 -4.23 -1.94 12.01
N TYR A 208 -3.11 -1.94 12.71
CA TYR A 208 -1.81 -2.35 12.20
C TYR A 208 -1.12 -3.26 13.22
N ILE A 209 -0.44 -4.33 12.76
CA ILE A 209 0.33 -5.26 13.58
C ILE A 209 1.80 -5.19 13.16
#